data_e42aa8aba9c18e1517a3bf96ac802a15
#
_entry.id   e42aa8aba9c18e1517a3bf96ac802a15
#
_cell.length_a   1.000
_cell.length_b   1.000
_cell.length_c   1.000
_cell.angle_alpha   90.00
_cell.angle_beta   90.00
_cell.angle_gamma   90.00
#
_symmetry.space_group_name_H-M   'P 1'
#
loop_
_entity.id
_entity.type
_entity.pdbx_description
1 polymer ?
#
loop_
_entity_poly.entity_id
_entity_poly.type
_entity_poly.pdbx_seq_one_letter_code
_entity_poly.pdbx_strand_id
1 'polypeptide(L)'
;FPTRRSSDLILGLGRKVLIANNIGMLWTEVEGIGFENISTPLAWLGIISFGLQIYFDFSGYSLMAIGLGKMLGFNFPENFNYPYISRSISEFWRRWHITLGSWFKEYVYIPLGGNRKGKVRVTFNLFIVWALTGLWHGASYNFLLWGLFFFLLISIEKLGLINFLYKHRVFSHIYTIVLLL
;
A
#
# COMPACT_ATOMS: atom_id res chain seq x y z
N PHE A 1 -28.43 -1.74 -12.52
CA PHE A 1 -28.98 -2.93 -11.85
C PHE A 1 -28.62 -2.87 -10.36
N PRO A 2 -29.58 -3.03 -9.42
CA PRO A 2 -29.32 -2.97 -7.97
C PRO A 2 -28.31 -4.03 -7.48
N THR A 3 -28.22 -5.16 -8.15
CA THR A 3 -27.44 -6.34 -7.76
C THR A 3 -25.92 -6.13 -7.69
N ARG A 4 -25.33 -5.28 -8.54
CA ARG A 4 -23.88 -4.99 -8.47
C ARG A 4 -23.51 -4.08 -7.29
N ARG A 5 -24.42 -3.23 -6.85
CA ARG A 5 -24.19 -2.23 -5.79
C ARG A 5 -24.15 -2.90 -4.41
N SER A 6 -25.07 -3.82 -4.17
CA SER A 6 -25.12 -4.62 -2.94
C SER A 6 -24.00 -5.67 -2.90
N SER A 7 -23.58 -6.22 -4.04
CA SER A 7 -22.47 -7.19 -4.09
C SER A 7 -21.14 -6.58 -3.63
N ASP A 8 -20.82 -5.34 -4.02
CA ASP A 8 -19.59 -4.66 -3.57
C ASP A 8 -19.58 -4.48 -2.03
N LEU A 9 -20.73 -4.12 -1.44
CA LEU A 9 -20.88 -3.99 0.00
C LEU A 9 -20.68 -5.34 0.72
N ILE A 10 -21.34 -6.40 0.22
CA ILE A 10 -21.29 -7.75 0.82
C ILE A 10 -19.87 -8.33 0.68
N LEU A 11 -19.23 -8.20 -0.49
CA LEU A 11 -17.87 -8.67 -0.71
C LEU A 11 -16.87 -7.90 0.15
N GLY A 12 -17.03 -6.58 0.31
CA GLY A 12 -16.21 -5.76 1.19
C GLY A 12 -16.34 -6.19 2.65
N LEU A 13 -17.56 -6.41 3.12
CA LEU A 13 -17.85 -6.93 4.46
C LEU A 13 -17.24 -8.33 4.66
N GLY A 14 -17.37 -9.21 3.66
CA GLY A 14 -16.76 -10.54 3.70
C GLY A 14 -15.23 -10.49 3.81
N ARG A 15 -14.56 -9.60 3.08
CA ARG A 15 -13.11 -9.39 3.22
C ARG A 15 -12.72 -8.97 4.63
N LYS A 16 -13.47 -8.05 5.24
CA LYS A 16 -13.19 -7.60 6.60
C LYS A 16 -13.49 -8.67 7.64
N VAL A 17 -14.69 -9.23 7.65
CA VAL A 17 -15.14 -10.12 8.73
C VAL A 17 -14.57 -11.52 8.59
N LEU A 18 -14.59 -12.10 7.38
CA LEU A 18 -14.20 -13.50 7.18
C LEU A 18 -12.69 -13.68 6.93
N ILE A 19 -12.00 -12.65 6.44
CA ILE A 19 -10.58 -12.76 6.11
C ILE A 19 -9.74 -11.91 7.07
N ALA A 20 -9.89 -10.58 7.06
CA ALA A 20 -9.02 -9.69 7.82
C ALA A 20 -9.07 -9.96 9.32
N ASN A 21 -10.26 -10.11 9.91
CA ASN A 21 -10.40 -10.35 11.35
C ASN A 21 -9.76 -11.70 11.76
N ASN A 22 -9.95 -12.76 10.97
CA ASN A 22 -9.37 -14.08 11.29
C ASN A 22 -7.84 -14.10 11.12
N ILE A 23 -7.31 -13.46 10.07
CA ILE A 23 -5.85 -13.34 9.88
C ILE A 23 -5.25 -12.44 10.97
N GLY A 24 -5.98 -11.39 11.39
CA GLY A 24 -5.54 -10.48 12.45
C GLY A 24 -5.41 -11.16 13.82
N MET A 25 -6.23 -12.16 14.12
CA MET A 25 -6.06 -12.96 15.35
C MET A 25 -4.70 -13.65 15.40
N LEU A 26 -4.24 -14.21 14.27
CA LEU A 26 -2.92 -14.83 14.19
C LEU A 26 -1.78 -13.85 14.48
N TRP A 27 -1.86 -12.62 13.95
CA TRP A 27 -0.91 -11.56 14.30
C TRP A 27 -0.92 -11.28 15.81
N THR A 28 -2.10 -11.10 16.40
CA THR A 28 -2.25 -10.82 17.84
C THR A 28 -1.69 -11.96 18.72
N GLU A 29 -1.89 -13.22 18.30
CA GLU A 29 -1.30 -14.37 19.01
C GLU A 29 0.23 -14.35 18.95
N VAL A 30 0.81 -14.10 17.77
CA VAL A 30 2.27 -14.00 17.59
C VAL A 30 2.85 -12.84 18.41
N GLU A 31 2.21 -11.69 18.41
CA GLU A 31 2.61 -10.53 19.22
C GLU A 31 2.51 -10.84 20.74
N GLY A 32 1.46 -11.57 21.15
CA GLY A 32 1.25 -11.95 22.55
C GLY A 32 2.29 -12.93 23.09
N ILE A 33 2.91 -13.76 22.25
CA ILE A 33 4.04 -14.65 22.65
C ILE A 33 5.29 -13.83 23.01
N GLY A 34 5.44 -12.65 22.40
CA GLY A 34 6.61 -11.79 22.52
C GLY A 34 7.72 -12.14 21.53
N PHE A 35 8.29 -11.12 20.90
CA PHE A 35 9.26 -11.28 19.79
C PHE A 35 10.54 -12.02 20.16
N GLU A 36 10.90 -12.05 21.46
CA GLU A 36 12.06 -12.79 21.96
C GLU A 36 11.85 -14.31 22.04
N ASN A 37 10.59 -14.76 22.03
CA ASN A 37 10.20 -16.15 22.24
C ASN A 37 9.70 -16.86 20.98
N ILE A 38 9.64 -16.18 19.85
CA ILE A 38 9.12 -16.76 18.61
C ILE A 38 10.24 -17.32 17.73
N SER A 39 9.95 -18.42 17.04
CA SER A 39 10.85 -18.97 16.01
C SER A 39 10.83 -18.11 14.74
N THR A 40 11.91 -18.15 13.95
CA THR A 40 11.99 -17.44 12.67
C THR A 40 10.81 -17.74 11.72
N PRO A 41 10.35 -18.99 11.53
CA PRO A 41 9.18 -19.28 10.70
C PRO A 41 7.90 -18.63 11.25
N LEU A 42 7.72 -18.60 12.58
CA LEU A 42 6.55 -17.99 13.21
C LEU A 42 6.58 -16.45 13.07
N ALA A 43 7.77 -15.84 13.15
CA ALA A 43 7.94 -14.41 12.88
C ALA A 43 7.53 -14.05 11.44
N TRP A 44 7.98 -14.82 10.45
CA TRP A 44 7.57 -14.62 9.06
C TRP A 44 6.06 -14.81 8.86
N LEU A 45 5.48 -15.82 9.49
CA LEU A 45 4.03 -16.04 9.46
C LEU A 45 3.27 -14.84 10.04
N GLY A 46 3.73 -14.29 11.15
CA GLY A 46 3.17 -13.09 11.77
C GLY A 46 3.22 -11.87 10.84
N ILE A 47 4.38 -11.58 10.25
CA ILE A 47 4.56 -10.44 9.34
C ILE A 47 3.67 -10.59 8.09
N ILE A 48 3.62 -11.77 7.48
CA ILE A 48 2.76 -12.05 6.33
C ILE A 48 1.28 -11.87 6.71
N SER A 49 0.88 -12.37 7.87
CA SER A 49 -0.50 -12.22 8.39
C SER A 49 -0.86 -10.76 8.59
N PHE A 50 0.03 -9.97 9.17
CA PHE A 50 -0.18 -8.54 9.35
C PHE A 50 -0.32 -7.80 8.01
N GLY A 51 0.54 -8.08 7.04
CA GLY A 51 0.45 -7.49 5.71
C GLY A 51 -0.86 -7.84 4.98
N LEU A 52 -1.30 -9.10 5.07
CA LEU A 52 -2.57 -9.54 4.49
C LEU A 52 -3.77 -8.96 5.26
N GLN A 53 -3.71 -8.88 6.58
CA GLN A 53 -4.75 -8.25 7.40
C GLN A 53 -4.99 -6.81 6.96
N ILE A 54 -3.94 -5.98 6.89
CA ILE A 54 -4.05 -4.57 6.46
C ILE A 54 -4.68 -4.49 5.06
N TYR A 55 -4.25 -5.35 4.14
CA TYR A 55 -4.79 -5.35 2.78
C TYR A 55 -6.28 -5.70 2.74
N PHE A 56 -6.69 -6.79 3.37
CA PHE A 56 -8.08 -7.22 3.32
C PHE A 56 -8.99 -6.31 4.14
N ASP A 57 -8.51 -5.77 5.26
CA ASP A 57 -9.25 -4.79 6.06
C ASP A 57 -9.51 -3.51 5.26
N PHE A 58 -8.46 -2.90 4.72
CA PHE A 58 -8.58 -1.63 4.02
C PHE A 58 -9.23 -1.78 2.63
N SER A 59 -8.91 -2.82 1.88
CA SER A 59 -9.58 -3.08 0.60
C SER A 59 -11.05 -3.44 0.78
N GLY A 60 -11.40 -4.14 1.86
CA GLY A 60 -12.78 -4.42 2.25
C GLY A 60 -13.54 -3.15 2.59
N TYR A 61 -12.98 -2.30 3.44
CA TYR A 61 -13.54 -0.99 3.76
C TYR A 61 -13.77 -0.13 2.50
N SER A 62 -12.76 -0.06 1.63
CA SER A 62 -12.83 0.70 0.39
C SER A 62 -13.94 0.19 -0.55
N LEU A 63 -14.09 -1.13 -0.66
CA LEU A 63 -15.12 -1.76 -1.48
C LEU A 63 -16.53 -1.51 -0.90
N MET A 64 -16.68 -1.55 0.43
CA MET A 64 -17.94 -1.18 1.09
C MET A 64 -18.31 0.28 0.81
N ALA A 65 -17.35 1.21 0.90
CA ALA A 65 -17.57 2.63 0.60
C ALA A 65 -18.00 2.83 -0.87
N ILE A 66 -17.37 2.13 -1.82
CA ILE A 66 -17.76 2.15 -3.24
C ILE A 66 -19.19 1.62 -3.42
N GLY A 67 -19.54 0.50 -2.76
CA GLY A 67 -20.88 -0.08 -2.81
C GLY A 67 -21.95 0.87 -2.28
N LEU A 68 -21.73 1.46 -1.12
CA LEU A 68 -22.62 2.46 -0.52
C LEU A 68 -22.74 3.72 -1.40
N GLY A 69 -21.61 4.24 -1.90
CA GLY A 69 -21.61 5.37 -2.82
C GLY A 69 -22.48 5.11 -4.06
N LYS A 70 -22.30 3.95 -4.69
CA LYS A 70 -23.10 3.54 -5.85
C LYS A 70 -24.60 3.44 -5.53
N MET A 71 -24.98 3.02 -4.30
CA MET A 71 -26.37 3.00 -3.86
C MET A 71 -26.97 4.40 -3.78
N LEU A 72 -26.16 5.38 -3.38
CA LEU A 72 -26.53 6.80 -3.28
C LEU A 72 -26.39 7.56 -4.63
N GLY A 73 -25.95 6.90 -5.70
CA GLY A 73 -25.79 7.51 -7.03
C GLY A 73 -24.39 8.10 -7.26
N PHE A 74 -23.43 7.94 -6.34
CA PHE A 74 -22.06 8.39 -6.50
C PHE A 74 -21.16 7.29 -7.06
N ASN A 75 -20.22 7.66 -7.92
CA ASN A 75 -19.19 6.76 -8.44
C ASN A 75 -17.84 7.12 -7.81
N PHE A 76 -17.40 6.36 -6.82
CA PHE A 76 -16.06 6.48 -6.25
C PHE A 76 -15.05 5.66 -7.06
N PRO A 77 -13.82 6.15 -7.23
CA PRO A 77 -12.76 5.39 -7.89
C PRO A 77 -12.32 4.20 -7.04
N GLU A 78 -11.78 3.17 -7.72
CA GLU A 78 -11.14 2.04 -7.05
C GLU A 78 -9.89 2.51 -6.30
N ASN A 79 -9.69 1.96 -5.10
CA ASN A 79 -8.57 2.31 -4.24
C ASN A 79 -7.46 1.24 -4.24
N PHE A 80 -7.74 0.05 -4.74
CA PHE A 80 -6.81 -1.08 -4.81
C PHE A 80 -6.93 -1.81 -6.14
N ASN A 81 -5.79 -2.16 -6.73
CA ASN A 81 -5.71 -2.95 -7.96
C ASN A 81 -4.62 -4.02 -7.86
N TYR A 82 -4.91 -5.12 -7.13
CA TYR A 82 -4.00 -6.27 -6.94
C TYR A 82 -2.56 -5.85 -6.60
N PRO A 83 -2.32 -5.13 -5.49
CA PRO A 83 -1.01 -4.52 -5.21
C PRO A 83 0.13 -5.53 -5.08
N TYR A 84 -0.11 -6.72 -4.55
CA TYR A 84 0.92 -7.74 -4.33
C TYR A 84 1.42 -8.47 -5.59
N ILE A 85 0.81 -8.23 -6.77
CA ILE A 85 1.39 -8.70 -8.04
C ILE A 85 2.41 -7.73 -8.64
N SER A 86 2.72 -6.64 -7.93
CA SER A 86 3.65 -5.60 -8.39
C SER A 86 5.08 -6.12 -8.51
N ARG A 87 5.80 -5.56 -9.46
CA ARG A 87 7.19 -5.91 -9.79
C ARG A 87 8.18 -4.84 -9.36
N SER A 88 7.71 -3.81 -8.68
CA SER A 88 8.52 -2.74 -8.09
C SER A 88 7.73 -2.03 -6.99
N ILE A 89 8.41 -1.35 -6.10
CA ILE A 89 7.79 -0.52 -5.06
C ILE A 89 7.00 0.63 -5.70
N SER A 90 7.53 1.23 -6.77
CA SER A 90 6.81 2.25 -7.53
C SER A 90 5.51 1.73 -8.16
N GLU A 91 5.48 0.48 -8.61
CA GLU A 91 4.25 -0.15 -9.12
C GLU A 91 3.28 -0.47 -7.99
N PHE A 92 3.77 -0.97 -6.86
CA PHE A 92 2.95 -1.27 -5.68
C PHE A 92 2.14 -0.03 -5.26
N TRP A 93 2.78 1.12 -5.08
CA TRP A 93 2.11 2.35 -4.66
C TRP A 93 1.17 2.94 -5.71
N ARG A 94 1.26 2.56 -6.98
CA ARG A 94 0.24 2.88 -7.99
C ARG A 94 -0.99 1.99 -7.91
N ARG A 95 -0.91 0.88 -7.19
CA ARG A 95 -1.96 -0.13 -7.02
C ARG A 95 -2.55 -0.16 -5.61
N TRP A 96 -1.86 0.45 -4.65
CA TRP A 96 -2.22 0.56 -3.25
C TRP A 96 -2.65 1.99 -2.93
N HIS A 97 -3.81 2.14 -2.29
CA HIS A 97 -4.38 3.44 -1.87
C HIS A 97 -4.32 4.50 -2.98
N ILE A 98 -4.87 4.13 -4.15
CA ILE A 98 -4.77 4.88 -5.41
C ILE A 98 -5.28 6.31 -5.26
N THR A 99 -6.37 6.51 -4.49
CA THR A 99 -6.95 7.85 -4.26
C THR A 99 -6.00 8.78 -3.53
N LEU A 100 -5.32 8.30 -2.48
CA LEU A 100 -4.32 9.08 -1.77
C LEU A 100 -3.11 9.40 -2.67
N GLY A 101 -2.62 8.39 -3.41
CA GLY A 101 -1.54 8.58 -4.36
C GLY A 101 -1.86 9.60 -5.45
N SER A 102 -3.09 9.58 -5.97
CA SER A 102 -3.58 10.57 -6.94
C SER A 102 -3.66 11.96 -6.33
N TRP A 103 -4.15 12.09 -5.11
CA TRP A 103 -4.22 13.35 -4.40
C TRP A 103 -2.82 13.97 -4.22
N PHE A 104 -1.85 13.22 -3.68
CA PHE A 104 -0.47 13.70 -3.53
C PHE A 104 0.17 14.07 -4.87
N LYS A 105 -0.13 13.29 -5.92
CA LYS A 105 0.37 13.59 -7.27
C LYS A 105 -0.18 14.93 -7.79
N GLU A 106 -1.48 15.15 -7.68
CA GLU A 106 -2.15 16.32 -8.25
C GLU A 106 -1.89 17.58 -7.44
N TYR A 107 -1.95 17.51 -6.12
CA TYR A 107 -1.89 18.68 -5.23
C TYR A 107 -0.51 18.98 -4.67
N VAL A 108 0.43 18.04 -4.71
CA VAL A 108 1.79 18.26 -4.19
C VAL A 108 2.84 18.09 -5.30
N TYR A 109 2.89 16.91 -5.94
CA TYR A 109 3.97 16.58 -6.86
C TYR A 109 3.96 17.44 -8.12
N ILE A 110 2.81 17.60 -8.78
CA ILE A 110 2.66 18.41 -10.00
C ILE A 110 2.91 19.90 -9.72
N PRO A 111 2.33 20.53 -8.69
CA PRO A 111 2.62 21.93 -8.35
C PRO A 111 4.09 22.20 -8.04
N LEU A 112 4.82 21.26 -7.44
CA LEU A 112 6.26 21.36 -7.21
C LEU A 112 7.11 21.25 -8.50
N GLY A 113 6.48 21.04 -9.65
CA GLY A 113 7.11 20.95 -10.98
C GLY A 113 7.13 19.55 -11.59
N GLY A 114 6.62 18.51 -10.88
CA GLY A 114 6.53 17.15 -11.39
C GLY A 114 7.86 16.63 -11.93
N ASN A 115 7.84 16.04 -13.13
CA ASN A 115 9.04 15.50 -13.81
C ASN A 115 9.77 16.52 -14.71
N ARG A 116 9.28 17.77 -14.80
CA ARG A 116 9.69 18.71 -15.88
C ARG A 116 11.02 19.45 -15.58
N LYS A 117 11.47 19.49 -14.33
CA LYS A 117 12.58 20.35 -13.87
C LYS A 117 13.88 19.58 -13.57
N GLY A 118 14.13 18.47 -14.28
CA GLY A 118 15.35 17.67 -14.12
C GLY A 118 15.36 16.71 -12.93
N LYS A 119 16.35 15.81 -12.90
CA LYS A 119 16.42 14.69 -11.95
C LYS A 119 16.48 15.14 -10.48
N VAL A 120 17.28 16.16 -10.17
CA VAL A 120 17.43 16.68 -8.79
C VAL A 120 16.09 17.18 -8.25
N ARG A 121 15.35 17.94 -9.06
CA ARG A 121 14.03 18.44 -8.66
C ARG A 121 13.00 17.31 -8.50
N VAL A 122 13.05 16.31 -9.35
CA VAL A 122 12.21 15.11 -9.22
C VAL A 122 12.46 14.40 -7.90
N THR A 123 13.74 14.20 -7.53
CA THR A 123 14.11 13.58 -6.26
C THR A 123 13.62 14.42 -5.08
N PHE A 124 13.80 15.73 -5.12
CA PHE A 124 13.28 16.64 -4.08
C PHE A 124 11.76 16.58 -3.98
N ASN A 125 11.03 16.57 -5.09
CA ASN A 125 9.57 16.47 -5.10
C ASN A 125 9.10 15.15 -4.50
N LEU A 126 9.78 14.04 -4.79
CA LEU A 126 9.52 12.73 -4.18
C LEU A 126 9.78 12.74 -2.68
N PHE A 127 10.88 13.35 -2.24
CA PHE A 127 11.18 13.51 -0.82
C PHE A 127 10.03 14.21 -0.09
N ILE A 128 9.55 15.35 -0.61
CA ILE A 128 8.44 16.10 0.00
C ILE A 128 7.17 15.25 0.05
N VAL A 129 6.80 14.59 -1.06
CA VAL A 129 5.60 13.75 -1.12
C VAL A 129 5.67 12.64 -0.07
N TRP A 130 6.79 11.92 0.04
CA TRP A 130 6.91 10.80 0.95
C TRP A 130 7.05 11.22 2.41
N ALA A 131 7.72 12.34 2.70
CA ALA A 131 7.74 12.93 4.03
C ALA A 131 6.34 13.33 4.49
N LEU A 132 5.57 14.00 3.63
CA LEU A 132 4.18 14.35 3.91
C LEU A 132 3.27 13.12 4.02
N THR A 133 3.49 12.08 3.21
CA THR A 133 2.76 10.80 3.33
C THR A 133 3.02 10.15 4.68
N GLY A 134 4.27 10.14 5.14
CA GLY A 134 4.62 9.65 6.48
C GLY A 134 3.93 10.44 7.59
N LEU A 135 3.98 11.76 7.55
CA LEU A 135 3.31 12.64 8.52
C LEU A 135 1.78 12.49 8.49
N TRP A 136 1.20 12.24 7.33
CA TRP A 136 -0.24 11.99 7.18
C TRP A 136 -0.66 10.69 7.91
N HIS A 137 0.18 9.66 7.92
CA HIS A 137 -0.07 8.42 8.67
C HIS A 137 -0.04 8.60 10.19
N GLY A 138 0.66 9.62 10.69
CA GLY A 138 0.72 9.97 12.10
C GLY A 138 1.92 10.84 12.45
N ALA A 139 1.77 11.68 13.46
CA ALA A 139 2.82 12.57 13.97
C ALA A 139 3.84 11.81 14.84
N SER A 140 4.41 10.72 14.31
CA SER A 140 5.43 9.91 14.96
C SER A 140 6.68 9.78 14.08
N TYR A 141 7.85 9.73 14.71
CA TYR A 141 9.10 9.47 14.00
C TYR A 141 9.09 8.18 13.18
N ASN A 142 8.40 7.15 13.67
CA ASN A 142 8.28 5.88 12.96
C ASN A 142 7.60 6.04 11.59
N PHE A 143 6.53 6.81 11.51
CA PHE A 143 5.84 7.07 10.24
C PHE A 143 6.65 7.96 9.30
N LEU A 144 7.39 8.93 9.85
CA LEU A 144 8.30 9.73 9.04
C LEU A 144 9.42 8.86 8.45
N LEU A 145 10.07 8.02 9.26
CA LEU A 145 11.10 7.08 8.81
C LEU A 145 10.56 6.08 7.79
N TRP A 146 9.34 5.59 7.98
CA TRP A 146 8.63 4.74 7.02
C TRP A 146 8.45 5.46 5.67
N GLY A 147 7.99 6.70 5.67
CA GLY A 147 7.87 7.50 4.45
C GLY A 147 9.22 7.72 3.76
N LEU A 148 10.27 8.06 4.52
CA LEU A 148 11.62 8.22 4.00
C LEU A 148 12.22 6.92 3.44
N PHE A 149 11.92 5.78 4.03
CA PHE A 149 12.29 4.47 3.51
C PHE A 149 11.72 4.25 2.10
N PHE A 150 10.43 4.49 1.88
CA PHE A 150 9.85 4.38 0.54
C PHE A 150 10.34 5.44 -0.44
N PHE A 151 10.62 6.64 0.04
CA PHE A 151 11.30 7.65 -0.77
C PHE A 151 12.63 7.14 -1.32
N LEU A 152 13.47 6.53 -0.47
CA LEU A 152 14.78 5.98 -0.86
C LEU A 152 14.60 4.85 -1.88
N LEU A 153 13.73 3.88 -1.63
CA LEU A 153 13.49 2.75 -2.53
C LEU A 153 13.02 3.22 -3.92
N ILE A 154 12.06 4.12 -3.98
CA ILE A 154 11.53 4.65 -5.25
C ILE A 154 12.58 5.49 -5.97
N SER A 155 13.43 6.21 -5.25
CA SER A 155 14.53 6.96 -5.84
C SER A 155 15.57 6.03 -6.47
N ILE A 156 15.95 4.95 -5.80
CA ILE A 156 16.87 3.91 -6.32
C ILE A 156 16.26 3.23 -7.56
N GLU A 157 14.99 2.89 -7.53
CA GLU A 157 14.30 2.35 -8.70
C GLU A 157 14.40 3.29 -9.90
N LYS A 158 14.14 4.57 -9.70
CA LYS A 158 14.22 5.60 -10.76
C LYS A 158 15.64 5.86 -11.26
N LEU A 159 16.68 5.61 -10.47
CA LEU A 159 18.06 5.75 -10.89
C LEU A 159 18.54 4.63 -11.84
N GLY A 160 17.73 3.59 -12.04
CA GLY A 160 18.01 2.55 -13.04
C GLY A 160 17.65 1.13 -12.61
N LEU A 161 17.45 0.88 -11.32
CA LEU A 161 17.08 -0.46 -10.83
C LEU A 161 15.80 -0.98 -11.47
N ILE A 162 14.86 -0.10 -11.81
CA ILE A 162 13.59 -0.48 -12.43
C ILE A 162 13.77 -1.26 -13.75
N ASN A 163 14.77 -0.91 -14.55
CA ASN A 163 15.06 -1.60 -15.81
C ASN A 163 15.54 -3.03 -15.57
N PHE A 164 16.33 -3.24 -14.53
CA PHE A 164 16.79 -4.56 -14.10
C PHE A 164 15.61 -5.39 -13.57
N LEU A 165 14.78 -4.83 -12.72
CA LEU A 165 13.59 -5.50 -12.16
C LEU A 165 12.65 -5.98 -13.26
N TYR A 166 12.40 -5.19 -14.29
CA TYR A 166 11.51 -5.60 -15.37
C TYR A 166 12.09 -6.70 -16.28
N LYS A 167 13.41 -6.87 -16.32
CA LYS A 167 14.05 -8.00 -17.02
C LYS A 167 13.94 -9.32 -16.26
N HIS A 168 13.92 -9.26 -14.92
CA HIS A 168 14.01 -10.45 -14.05
C HIS A 168 12.71 -10.62 -13.23
N ARG A 169 11.68 -11.21 -13.84
CA ARG A 169 10.33 -11.31 -13.28
C ARG A 169 10.27 -11.91 -11.87
N VAL A 170 10.89 -13.06 -11.65
CA VAL A 170 10.87 -13.74 -10.34
C VAL A 170 11.55 -12.87 -9.28
N PHE A 171 12.75 -12.39 -9.60
CA PHE A 171 13.50 -11.52 -8.71
C PHE A 171 12.70 -10.24 -8.34
N SER A 172 12.01 -9.63 -9.32
CA SER A 172 11.23 -8.42 -9.08
C SER A 172 10.08 -8.64 -8.10
N HIS A 173 9.40 -9.80 -8.15
CA HIS A 173 8.35 -10.11 -7.18
C HIS A 173 8.93 -10.35 -5.77
N ILE A 174 10.03 -11.10 -5.67
CA ILE A 174 10.72 -11.33 -4.38
C ILE A 174 11.18 -10.00 -3.79
N TYR A 175 11.88 -9.16 -4.57
CA TYR A 175 12.30 -7.82 -4.18
C TYR A 175 11.12 -7.01 -3.62
N THR A 176 10.03 -6.94 -4.37
CA THR A 176 8.88 -6.12 -3.97
C THR A 176 8.23 -6.65 -2.69
N ILE A 177 7.98 -7.97 -2.60
CA ILE A 177 7.32 -8.55 -1.43
C ILE A 177 8.19 -8.44 -0.17
N VAL A 178 9.50 -8.76 -0.26
CA VAL A 178 10.41 -8.69 0.90
C VAL A 178 10.56 -7.26 1.44
N LEU A 179 10.52 -6.24 0.56
CA LEU A 179 10.64 -4.84 1.00
C LEU A 179 9.32 -4.22 1.46
N LEU A 180 8.20 -4.90 1.23
CA LEU A 180 6.88 -4.47 1.73
C LEU A 180 6.53 -5.10 3.07
N LEU A 181 7.09 -6.27 3.39
CA LEU A 181 6.93 -6.99 4.66
C LEU A 181 7.98 -6.57 5.67
#